data_288c80cdf3faeae865ba439aa3412bde
#
_entry.id   288c80cdf3faeae865ba439aa3412bde
#
_cell.length_a   1.000
_cell.length_b   1.000
_cell.length_c   1.000
_cell.angle_alpha   90.00
_cell.angle_beta   90.00
_cell.angle_gamma   90.00
#
_symmetry.space_group_name_H-M   'P 1'
#
loop_
_entity.id
_entity.type
_entity.pdbx_description
1 polymer ?
#
loop_
_entity_poly.entity_id
_entity_poly.type
_entity_poly.pdbx_seq_one_letter_code
_entity_poly.pdbx_strand_id
1 'polypeptide(L)'
;DVPKDARRMHKKPIPRLGGLAIYGGFLCSILIFGQLDETMLCVLLGAAIIVALGIFDDVLALGAKLKFVVQIVAAAIPVCIGDLQIGLFTNLNPLSDTPFVHLGILAVPATIIWIVGITNAVNLIDGLDGLAVGVSSIAAITMLAVALLTGNMPIAITMAALAGACIGFMPYNLNPAKIFMGDTGSTFLGYMLATVSIMGLFKFYAVISFAVPFLILGLPIFDTANAIIRRVAAGR
;
A
#
# COMPACT_ATOMS: atom_id res chain seq x y z
N ASP A 1 -15.86 13.85 -8.55
CA ASP A 1 -15.00 14.30 -9.64
C ASP A 1 -15.85 14.84 -10.79
N VAL A 2 -15.69 16.12 -11.09
CA VAL A 2 -16.40 16.80 -12.19
C VAL A 2 -15.42 16.91 -13.37
N PRO A 3 -15.80 16.48 -14.59
CA PRO A 3 -14.92 16.57 -15.74
C PRO A 3 -14.69 18.05 -16.11
N LYS A 4 -13.47 18.55 -15.81
CA LYS A 4 -13.07 19.94 -16.12
C LYS A 4 -12.14 20.03 -17.34
N ASP A 5 -11.55 18.90 -17.78
CA ASP A 5 -10.54 18.87 -18.85
C ASP A 5 -10.83 17.75 -19.86
N ALA A 6 -10.40 17.95 -21.11
CA ALA A 6 -10.49 16.97 -22.22
C ALA A 6 -9.70 15.65 -21.97
N ARG A 7 -8.87 15.60 -20.92
CA ARG A 7 -8.11 14.41 -20.52
C ARG A 7 -8.91 13.42 -19.67
N ARG A 8 -10.10 13.80 -19.16
CA ARG A 8 -10.94 12.95 -18.33
C ARG A 8 -11.89 12.14 -19.21
N MET A 9 -11.87 10.82 -19.05
CA MET A 9 -12.63 9.87 -19.89
C MET A 9 -14.13 9.83 -19.54
N HIS A 10 -14.53 10.29 -18.33
CA HIS A 10 -15.92 10.27 -17.90
C HIS A 10 -16.64 11.58 -18.24
N LYS A 11 -17.92 11.45 -18.65
CA LYS A 11 -18.77 12.58 -19.07
C LYS A 11 -19.72 13.08 -17.96
N LYS A 12 -19.84 12.33 -16.86
CA LYS A 12 -20.73 12.63 -15.72
C LYS A 12 -19.90 12.76 -14.45
N PRO A 13 -20.35 13.57 -13.45
CA PRO A 13 -19.72 13.60 -12.14
C PRO A 13 -19.74 12.22 -11.49
N ILE A 14 -18.59 11.76 -11.00
CA ILE A 14 -18.41 10.47 -10.29
C ILE A 14 -17.94 10.77 -8.86
N PRO A 15 -18.59 10.22 -7.80
CA PRO A 15 -18.17 10.41 -6.42
C PRO A 15 -16.83 9.71 -6.13
N ARG A 16 -16.00 10.33 -5.25
CA ARG A 16 -14.70 9.81 -4.79
C ARG A 16 -14.76 9.33 -3.34
N LEU A 17 -15.79 8.55 -2.99
CA LEU A 17 -16.02 8.07 -1.62
C LEU A 17 -15.65 6.60 -1.43
N GLY A 18 -15.15 5.94 -2.48
CA GLY A 18 -14.86 4.51 -2.46
C GLY A 18 -13.79 4.13 -1.45
N GLY A 19 -12.78 4.98 -1.27
CA GLY A 19 -11.72 4.75 -0.29
C GLY A 19 -12.23 4.64 1.14
N LEU A 20 -13.22 5.44 1.52
CA LEU A 20 -13.86 5.35 2.84
C LEU A 20 -14.60 4.03 3.03
N ALA A 21 -15.26 3.52 1.99
CA ALA A 21 -15.95 2.23 2.06
C ALA A 21 -14.96 1.07 2.21
N ILE A 22 -13.84 1.11 1.46
CA ILE A 22 -12.77 0.12 1.57
C ILE A 22 -12.18 0.14 2.99
N TYR A 23 -11.79 1.33 3.48
CA TYR A 23 -11.21 1.49 4.82
C TYR A 23 -12.20 1.05 5.92
N GLY A 24 -13.46 1.48 5.83
CA GLY A 24 -14.50 1.11 6.81
C GLY A 24 -14.73 -0.40 6.86
N GLY A 25 -14.85 -1.06 5.71
CA GLY A 25 -15.02 -2.51 5.62
C GLY A 25 -13.80 -3.26 6.17
N PHE A 26 -12.60 -2.81 5.83
CA PHE A 26 -11.36 -3.35 6.38
C PHE A 26 -11.29 -3.17 7.91
N LEU A 27 -11.49 -1.94 8.40
CA LEU A 27 -11.39 -1.63 9.83
C LEU A 27 -12.39 -2.42 10.67
N CYS A 28 -13.65 -2.50 10.23
CA CYS A 28 -14.66 -3.33 10.90
C CYS A 28 -14.24 -4.80 10.96
N SER A 29 -13.70 -5.35 9.87
CA SER A 29 -13.23 -6.73 9.82
C SER A 29 -12.06 -6.98 10.78
N ILE A 30 -11.09 -6.05 10.84
CA ILE A 30 -9.94 -6.17 11.75
C ILE A 30 -10.36 -6.03 13.22
N LEU A 31 -11.28 -5.12 13.54
CA LEU A 31 -11.76 -4.96 14.92
C LEU A 31 -12.56 -6.18 15.43
N ILE A 32 -13.19 -6.94 14.53
CA ILE A 32 -13.98 -8.13 14.90
C ILE A 32 -13.10 -9.39 14.92
N PHE A 33 -12.21 -9.57 13.97
CA PHE A 33 -11.50 -10.84 13.74
C PHE A 33 -9.98 -10.72 13.90
N GLY A 34 -9.43 -9.51 13.90
CA GLY A 34 -7.98 -9.28 13.91
C GLY A 34 -7.36 -9.48 15.29
N GLN A 35 -6.07 -9.74 15.31
CA GLN A 35 -5.25 -9.69 16.51
C GLN A 35 -4.63 -8.29 16.60
N LEU A 36 -4.99 -7.55 17.64
CA LEU A 36 -4.57 -6.16 17.87
C LEU A 36 -3.35 -6.13 18.80
N ASP A 37 -2.21 -6.60 18.30
CA ASP A 37 -0.92 -6.41 18.97
C ASP A 37 -0.42 -4.97 18.79
N GLU A 38 0.65 -4.60 19.48
CA GLU A 38 1.22 -3.25 19.45
C GLU A 38 1.62 -2.82 18.03
N THR A 39 2.23 -3.73 17.25
CA THR A 39 2.61 -3.46 15.86
C THR A 39 1.37 -3.18 15.00
N MET A 40 0.32 -4.02 15.12
CA MET A 40 -0.92 -3.83 14.36
C MET A 40 -1.63 -2.52 14.76
N LEU A 41 -1.67 -2.17 16.04
CA LEU A 41 -2.24 -0.90 16.49
C LEU A 41 -1.49 0.30 15.91
N CYS A 42 -0.16 0.26 15.85
CA CYS A 42 0.66 1.28 15.19
C CYS A 42 0.38 1.36 13.68
N VAL A 43 0.21 0.20 13.01
CA VAL A 43 -0.16 0.15 11.58
C VAL A 43 -1.54 0.76 11.36
N LEU A 44 -2.53 0.43 12.19
CA LEU A 44 -3.89 0.99 12.08
C LEU A 44 -3.91 2.50 12.35
N LEU A 45 -3.10 2.98 13.29
CA LEU A 45 -2.97 4.43 13.54
C LEU A 45 -2.35 5.14 12.33
N GLY A 46 -1.28 4.61 11.76
CA GLY A 46 -0.70 5.13 10.53
C GLY A 46 -1.70 5.10 9.36
N ALA A 47 -2.47 4.01 9.21
CA ALA A 47 -3.53 3.89 8.21
C ALA A 47 -4.61 4.96 8.39
N ALA A 48 -5.03 5.26 9.63
CA ALA A 48 -6.00 6.33 9.91
C ALA A 48 -5.48 7.71 9.49
N ILE A 49 -4.18 7.99 9.71
CA ILE A 49 -3.54 9.23 9.26
C ILE A 49 -3.51 9.30 7.72
N ILE A 50 -3.17 8.21 7.04
CA ILE A 50 -3.17 8.13 5.57
C ILE A 50 -4.57 8.36 5.00
N VAL A 51 -5.60 7.75 5.60
CA VAL A 51 -7.00 7.93 5.19
C VAL A 51 -7.44 9.38 5.41
N ALA A 52 -7.13 9.96 6.57
CA ALA A 52 -7.42 11.38 6.83
C ALA A 52 -6.73 12.29 5.81
N LEU A 53 -5.44 12.05 5.51
CA LEU A 53 -4.71 12.76 4.46
C LEU A 53 -5.41 12.66 3.11
N GLY A 54 -5.81 11.44 2.73
CA GLY A 54 -6.50 11.20 1.45
C GLY A 54 -7.83 11.93 1.36
N ILE A 55 -8.63 11.95 2.44
CA ILE A 55 -9.89 12.71 2.49
C ILE A 55 -9.64 14.21 2.26
N PHE A 56 -8.65 14.79 2.95
CA PHE A 56 -8.30 16.18 2.75
C PHE A 56 -7.76 16.45 1.34
N ASP A 57 -7.01 15.52 0.78
CA ASP A 57 -6.50 15.66 -0.59
C ASP A 57 -7.60 15.59 -1.65
N ASP A 58 -8.53 14.64 -1.51
CA ASP A 58 -9.68 14.51 -2.41
C ASP A 58 -10.58 15.77 -2.43
N VAL A 59 -10.60 16.53 -1.32
CA VAL A 59 -11.41 17.76 -1.19
C VAL A 59 -10.63 19.02 -1.55
N LEU A 60 -9.38 19.13 -1.06
CA LEU A 60 -8.60 20.38 -1.09
C LEU A 60 -7.49 20.39 -2.15
N ALA A 61 -7.19 19.25 -2.78
CA ALA A 61 -6.08 19.06 -3.72
C ALA A 61 -4.75 19.56 -3.13
N LEU A 62 -4.28 18.86 -2.10
CA LEU A 62 -3.09 19.23 -1.31
C LEU A 62 -1.81 19.20 -2.15
N GLY A 63 -0.84 20.04 -1.79
CA GLY A 63 0.46 20.05 -2.43
C GLY A 63 1.27 18.78 -2.15
N ALA A 64 2.01 18.28 -3.15
CA ALA A 64 2.76 17.03 -3.08
C ALA A 64 3.74 16.98 -1.88
N LYS A 65 4.36 18.11 -1.52
CA LYS A 65 5.30 18.17 -0.37
C LYS A 65 4.60 17.85 0.96
N LEU A 66 3.39 18.38 1.18
CA LEU A 66 2.63 18.12 2.41
C LEU A 66 2.20 16.64 2.46
N LYS A 67 1.70 16.10 1.35
CA LYS A 67 1.34 14.67 1.25
C LYS A 67 2.53 13.78 1.62
N PHE A 68 3.69 14.06 1.07
CA PHE A 68 4.90 13.28 1.32
C PHE A 68 5.35 13.33 2.79
N VAL A 69 5.32 14.50 3.42
CA VAL A 69 5.66 14.66 4.85
C VAL A 69 4.70 13.87 5.74
N VAL A 70 3.38 13.97 5.50
CA VAL A 70 2.39 13.24 6.30
C VAL A 70 2.51 11.73 6.10
N GLN A 71 2.80 11.27 4.89
CA GLN A 71 3.06 9.85 4.62
C GLN A 71 4.31 9.33 5.38
N ILE A 72 5.38 10.14 5.45
CA ILE A 72 6.57 9.80 6.25
C ILE A 72 6.21 9.67 7.73
N VAL A 73 5.44 10.62 8.28
CA VAL A 73 4.99 10.57 9.67
C VAL A 73 4.13 9.33 9.93
N ALA A 74 3.18 9.04 9.05
CA ALA A 74 2.33 7.84 9.16
C ALA A 74 3.15 6.54 9.10
N ALA A 75 4.18 6.48 8.24
CA ALA A 75 5.07 5.32 8.14
C ALA A 75 6.02 5.20 9.34
N ALA A 76 6.45 6.33 9.93
CA ALA A 76 7.34 6.33 11.09
C ALA A 76 6.71 5.73 12.36
N ILE A 77 5.38 5.80 12.50
CA ILE A 77 4.67 5.26 13.68
C ILE A 77 4.89 3.74 13.81
N PRO A 78 4.52 2.89 12.85
CA PRO A 78 4.76 1.46 12.97
C PRO A 78 6.26 1.11 12.95
N VAL A 79 7.10 1.92 12.30
CA VAL A 79 8.54 1.66 12.19
C VAL A 79 9.28 1.96 13.49
N CYS A 80 8.98 3.07 14.15
CA CYS A 80 9.71 3.53 15.33
C CYS A 80 9.06 3.09 16.65
N ILE A 81 7.73 2.90 16.69
CA ILE A 81 6.98 2.51 17.88
C ILE A 81 6.61 1.02 17.80
N GLY A 82 6.09 0.57 16.67
CA GLY A 82 5.65 -0.80 16.45
C GLY A 82 6.76 -1.79 16.08
N ASP A 83 8.03 -1.38 16.10
CA ASP A 83 9.22 -2.17 15.73
C ASP A 83 9.11 -2.87 14.36
N LEU A 84 8.38 -2.25 13.44
CA LEU A 84 8.20 -2.75 12.07
C LEU A 84 9.39 -2.36 11.21
N GLN A 85 10.42 -3.21 11.12
CA GLN A 85 11.65 -2.87 10.42
C GLN A 85 12.10 -3.98 9.45
N ILE A 86 12.60 -3.56 8.30
CA ILE A 86 13.34 -4.41 7.37
C ILE A 86 14.78 -4.53 7.90
N GLY A 87 15.02 -5.53 8.76
CA GLY A 87 16.33 -5.70 9.42
C GLY A 87 17.38 -6.42 8.59
N LEU A 88 16.94 -7.27 7.64
CA LEU A 88 17.79 -8.17 6.86
C LEU A 88 17.47 -8.08 5.38
N PHE A 89 18.51 -8.01 4.55
CA PHE A 89 18.44 -8.22 3.11
C PHE A 89 19.25 -9.44 2.69
N THR A 90 18.79 -10.13 1.67
CA THR A 90 19.58 -11.18 1.03
C THR A 90 20.85 -10.58 0.43
N ASN A 91 22.00 -11.16 0.76
CA ASN A 91 23.25 -10.76 0.16
C ASN A 91 23.29 -11.23 -1.29
N LEU A 92 23.22 -10.29 -2.23
CA LEU A 92 23.29 -10.58 -3.66
C LEU A 92 24.73 -10.82 -4.16
N ASN A 93 25.75 -10.70 -3.30
CA ASN A 93 27.11 -10.99 -3.67
C ASN A 93 27.37 -12.52 -3.57
N PRO A 94 27.53 -13.23 -4.70
CA PRO A 94 27.71 -14.68 -4.72
C PRO A 94 29.08 -15.14 -4.14
N LEU A 95 29.98 -14.20 -3.89
CA LEU A 95 31.33 -14.46 -3.31
C LEU A 95 31.36 -14.21 -1.79
N SER A 96 30.21 -13.93 -1.16
CA SER A 96 30.13 -13.66 0.28
C SER A 96 29.68 -14.89 1.04
N ASP A 97 30.41 -15.21 2.11
CA ASP A 97 30.08 -16.31 3.02
C ASP A 97 28.83 -16.02 3.89
N THR A 98 28.36 -14.76 3.91
CA THR A 98 27.16 -14.35 4.67
C THR A 98 25.96 -14.26 3.76
N PRO A 99 24.90 -15.10 3.98
CA PRO A 99 23.70 -15.08 3.13
C PRO A 99 22.85 -13.83 3.33
N PHE A 100 23.04 -13.08 4.41
CA PHE A 100 22.26 -11.92 4.77
C PHE A 100 23.13 -10.71 5.10
N VAL A 101 22.64 -9.52 4.74
CA VAL A 101 23.21 -8.22 5.13
C VAL A 101 22.27 -7.60 6.17
N HIS A 102 22.83 -7.28 7.34
CA HIS A 102 22.14 -6.51 8.36
C HIS A 102 22.16 -5.03 8.00
N LEU A 103 20.99 -4.39 7.94
CA LEU A 103 20.88 -2.97 7.64
C LEU A 103 21.27 -2.07 8.81
N GLY A 104 21.22 -2.58 10.05
CA GLY A 104 21.55 -1.79 11.23
C GLY A 104 20.76 -0.48 11.25
N ILE A 105 21.47 0.65 11.37
CA ILE A 105 20.86 1.99 11.42
C ILE A 105 20.08 2.37 10.15
N LEU A 106 20.36 1.74 9.02
CA LEU A 106 19.65 1.97 7.77
C LEU A 106 18.29 1.25 7.69
N ALA A 107 17.98 0.36 8.64
CA ALA A 107 16.71 -0.37 8.66
C ALA A 107 15.51 0.58 8.73
N VAL A 108 15.55 1.58 9.60
CA VAL A 108 14.47 2.57 9.78
C VAL A 108 14.23 3.38 8.49
N PRO A 109 15.22 4.10 7.92
CA PRO A 109 14.98 4.87 6.71
C PRO A 109 14.62 3.98 5.51
N ALA A 110 15.19 2.79 5.36
CA ALA A 110 14.83 1.87 4.29
C ALA A 110 13.37 1.42 4.39
N THR A 111 12.89 1.13 5.59
CA THR A 111 11.51 0.74 5.83
C THR A 111 10.53 1.87 5.54
N ILE A 112 10.83 3.10 5.96
CA ILE A 112 10.01 4.28 5.67
C ILE A 112 9.95 4.52 4.15
N ILE A 113 11.08 4.46 3.46
CA ILE A 113 11.16 4.62 2.00
C ILE A 113 10.31 3.53 1.30
N TRP A 114 10.37 2.28 1.76
CA TRP A 114 9.55 1.20 1.25
C TRP A 114 8.06 1.51 1.39
N ILE A 115 7.60 1.85 2.60
CA ILE A 115 6.19 2.12 2.87
C ILE A 115 5.70 3.30 2.03
N VAL A 116 6.42 4.43 2.04
CA VAL A 116 6.04 5.63 1.29
C VAL A 116 6.11 5.39 -0.22
N GLY A 117 7.13 4.66 -0.68
CA GLY A 117 7.31 4.32 -2.10
C GLY A 117 6.14 3.50 -2.65
N ILE A 118 5.76 2.41 -1.96
CA ILE A 118 4.63 1.57 -2.37
C ILE A 118 3.30 2.33 -2.24
N THR A 119 3.12 3.13 -1.19
CA THR A 119 1.93 3.98 -1.02
C THR A 119 1.72 4.88 -2.24
N ASN A 120 2.78 5.56 -2.69
CA ASN A 120 2.70 6.42 -3.87
C ASN A 120 2.62 5.63 -5.18
N ALA A 121 3.25 4.45 -5.26
CA ALA A 121 3.15 3.60 -6.44
C ALA A 121 1.71 3.14 -6.69
N VAL A 122 1.01 2.66 -5.66
CA VAL A 122 -0.40 2.26 -5.77
C VAL A 122 -1.29 3.47 -6.09
N ASN A 123 -1.02 4.63 -5.51
CA ASN A 123 -1.77 5.86 -5.85
C ASN A 123 -1.57 6.27 -7.31
N LEU A 124 -0.37 6.10 -7.89
CA LEU A 124 -0.10 6.46 -9.27
C LEU A 124 -0.78 5.54 -10.30
N ILE A 125 -1.02 4.28 -9.98
CA ILE A 125 -1.73 3.36 -10.89
C ILE A 125 -3.26 3.54 -10.81
N ASP A 126 -3.79 4.32 -9.87
CA ASP A 126 -5.23 4.65 -9.76
C ASP A 126 -5.67 5.67 -10.83
N GLY A 127 -5.18 5.53 -12.04
CA GLY A 127 -5.53 6.38 -13.18
C GLY A 127 -6.53 5.75 -14.16
N LEU A 128 -6.87 4.47 -13.97
CA LEU A 128 -7.80 3.72 -14.81
C LEU A 128 -8.82 2.97 -13.95
N ASP A 129 -10.07 2.93 -14.42
CA ASP A 129 -11.17 2.24 -13.77
C ASP A 129 -10.80 0.78 -13.43
N GLY A 130 -10.91 0.40 -12.17
CA GLY A 130 -10.67 -0.95 -11.70
C GLY A 130 -9.20 -1.38 -11.57
N LEU A 131 -8.23 -0.60 -12.08
CA LEU A 131 -6.84 -1.04 -12.13
C LEU A 131 -6.22 -1.15 -10.72
N ALA A 132 -6.25 -0.08 -9.94
CA ALA A 132 -5.61 -0.07 -8.62
C ALA A 132 -6.31 -1.06 -7.66
N VAL A 133 -7.64 -1.10 -7.62
CA VAL A 133 -8.37 -2.07 -6.79
C VAL A 133 -8.13 -3.51 -7.25
N GLY A 134 -8.03 -3.76 -8.55
CA GLY A 134 -7.75 -5.07 -9.12
C GLY A 134 -6.35 -5.58 -8.74
N VAL A 135 -5.31 -4.76 -8.96
CA VAL A 135 -3.93 -5.09 -8.59
C VAL A 135 -3.82 -5.30 -7.07
N SER A 136 -4.42 -4.43 -6.28
CA SER A 136 -4.41 -4.56 -4.81
C SER A 136 -5.15 -5.80 -4.32
N SER A 137 -6.25 -6.19 -4.97
CA SER A 137 -6.97 -7.44 -4.68
C SER A 137 -6.09 -8.66 -4.94
N ILE A 138 -5.42 -8.71 -6.10
CA ILE A 138 -4.52 -9.81 -6.46
C ILE A 138 -3.37 -9.88 -5.45
N ALA A 139 -2.74 -8.75 -5.11
CA ALA A 139 -1.68 -8.69 -4.13
C ALA A 139 -2.16 -9.20 -2.76
N ALA A 140 -3.31 -8.72 -2.27
CA ALA A 140 -3.87 -9.15 -0.99
C ALA A 140 -4.21 -10.64 -0.95
N ILE A 141 -4.82 -11.20 -2.02
CA ILE A 141 -5.11 -12.63 -2.14
C ILE A 141 -3.83 -13.46 -2.17
N THR A 142 -2.82 -13.01 -2.90
CA THR A 142 -1.52 -13.73 -2.96
C THR A 142 -0.84 -13.73 -1.60
N MET A 143 -0.81 -12.59 -0.90
CA MET A 143 -0.27 -12.49 0.45
C MET A 143 -1.08 -13.31 1.46
N LEU A 144 -2.40 -13.36 1.33
CA LEU A 144 -3.27 -14.25 2.09
C LEU A 144 -2.88 -15.72 1.89
N ALA A 145 -2.73 -16.15 0.65
CA ALA A 145 -2.34 -17.53 0.34
C ALA A 145 -0.97 -17.89 0.95
N VAL A 146 0.02 -17.00 0.82
CA VAL A 146 1.33 -17.20 1.44
C VAL A 146 1.23 -17.25 2.97
N ALA A 147 0.46 -16.36 3.58
CA ALA A 147 0.25 -16.33 5.03
C ALA A 147 -0.39 -17.62 5.55
N LEU A 148 -1.38 -18.16 4.83
CA LEU A 148 -2.00 -19.45 5.16
C LEU A 148 -1.00 -20.61 5.02
N LEU A 149 -0.19 -20.64 3.96
CA LEU A 149 0.82 -21.68 3.74
C LEU A 149 1.94 -21.63 4.80
N THR A 150 2.27 -20.46 5.32
CA THR A 150 3.27 -20.28 6.37
C THR A 150 2.70 -20.36 7.78
N GLY A 151 1.39 -20.58 7.93
CA GLY A 151 0.71 -20.65 9.23
C GLY A 151 0.59 -19.31 9.97
N ASN A 152 0.82 -18.18 9.30
CA ASN A 152 0.73 -16.85 9.91
C ASN A 152 -0.72 -16.34 9.90
N MET A 153 -1.52 -16.79 10.85
CA MET A 153 -2.95 -16.47 10.95
C MET A 153 -3.25 -14.98 11.13
N PRO A 154 -2.52 -14.19 11.93
CA PRO A 154 -2.75 -12.74 12.03
C PRO A 154 -2.66 -12.03 10.69
N ILE A 155 -1.62 -12.34 9.91
CA ILE A 155 -1.45 -11.79 8.56
C ILE A 155 -2.52 -12.30 7.60
N ALA A 156 -2.88 -13.58 7.68
CA ALA A 156 -3.94 -14.15 6.84
C ALA A 156 -5.28 -13.43 7.06
N ILE A 157 -5.66 -13.19 8.31
CA ILE A 157 -6.89 -12.44 8.65
C ILE A 157 -6.82 -11.01 8.10
N THR A 158 -5.68 -10.34 8.27
CA THR A 158 -5.49 -8.98 7.78
C THR A 158 -5.61 -8.89 6.26
N MET A 159 -4.99 -9.83 5.55
CA MET A 159 -5.06 -9.88 4.08
C MET A 159 -6.43 -10.32 3.58
N ALA A 160 -7.12 -11.21 4.28
CA ALA A 160 -8.51 -11.58 3.97
C ALA A 160 -9.46 -10.37 4.12
N ALA A 161 -9.30 -9.59 5.18
CA ALA A 161 -10.06 -8.36 5.40
C ALA A 161 -9.82 -7.33 4.27
N LEU A 162 -8.54 -7.14 3.88
CA LEU A 162 -8.17 -6.21 2.81
C LEU A 162 -8.70 -6.68 1.45
N ALA A 163 -8.52 -7.98 1.13
CA ALA A 163 -9.03 -8.57 -0.11
C ALA A 163 -10.56 -8.48 -0.18
N GLY A 164 -11.25 -8.79 0.92
CA GLY A 164 -12.70 -8.69 1.01
C GLY A 164 -13.23 -7.27 0.78
N ALA A 165 -12.57 -6.27 1.39
CA ALA A 165 -12.90 -4.87 1.19
C ALA A 165 -12.69 -4.42 -0.28
N CYS A 166 -11.59 -4.84 -0.90
CA CYS A 166 -11.31 -4.56 -2.32
C CYS A 166 -12.33 -5.24 -3.24
N ILE A 167 -12.62 -6.53 -3.04
CA ILE A 167 -13.57 -7.29 -3.86
C ILE A 167 -14.98 -6.71 -3.71
N GLY A 168 -15.37 -6.32 -2.50
CA GLY A 168 -16.68 -5.68 -2.25
C GLY A 168 -16.84 -4.33 -2.95
N PHE A 169 -15.75 -3.57 -3.10
CA PHE A 169 -15.76 -2.28 -3.81
C PHE A 169 -15.64 -2.44 -5.35
N MET A 170 -14.99 -3.50 -5.82
CA MET A 170 -14.67 -3.73 -7.23
C MET A 170 -15.86 -3.55 -8.19
N PRO A 171 -17.09 -4.06 -7.92
CA PRO A 171 -18.25 -3.91 -8.83
C PRO A 171 -18.66 -2.45 -9.08
N TYR A 172 -18.28 -1.54 -8.20
CA TYR A 172 -18.56 -0.11 -8.32
C TYR A 172 -17.45 0.66 -9.04
N ASN A 173 -16.25 0.08 -9.13
CA ASN A 173 -15.07 0.74 -9.70
C ASN A 173 -14.65 0.16 -11.06
N LEU A 174 -15.14 -1.02 -11.45
CA LEU A 174 -14.89 -1.57 -12.80
C LEU A 174 -15.50 -0.70 -13.88
N ASN A 175 -14.86 -0.69 -15.05
CA ASN A 175 -15.26 0.15 -16.20
C ASN A 175 -16.65 -0.22 -16.75
N PRO A 176 -17.56 0.73 -16.91
CA PRO A 176 -17.44 2.14 -16.52
C PRO A 176 -17.66 2.35 -15.02
N ALA A 177 -16.71 3.03 -14.36
CA ALA A 177 -16.76 3.24 -12.92
C ALA A 177 -17.97 4.08 -12.50
N LYS A 178 -18.63 3.63 -11.43
CA LYS A 178 -19.73 4.35 -10.77
C LYS A 178 -19.25 5.17 -9.59
N ILE A 179 -18.16 4.71 -8.93
CA ILE A 179 -17.53 5.33 -7.77
C ILE A 179 -16.02 5.18 -7.91
N PHE A 180 -15.29 6.29 -7.74
CA PHE A 180 -13.82 6.26 -7.65
C PHE A 180 -13.38 6.02 -6.20
N MET A 181 -12.23 5.34 -6.03
CA MET A 181 -11.68 5.15 -4.70
C MET A 181 -11.01 6.42 -4.16
N GLY A 182 -10.52 7.30 -5.04
CA GLY A 182 -9.82 8.53 -4.70
C GLY A 182 -8.45 8.32 -4.07
N ASP A 183 -7.79 9.42 -3.74
CA ASP A 183 -6.49 9.38 -3.04
C ASP A 183 -6.62 8.72 -1.67
N THR A 184 -7.80 8.83 -1.03
CA THR A 184 -8.14 8.13 0.21
C THR A 184 -7.96 6.62 0.10
N GLY A 185 -8.49 5.99 -0.96
CA GLY A 185 -8.45 4.54 -1.12
C GLY A 185 -7.13 4.03 -1.63
N SER A 186 -6.58 4.66 -2.64
CA SER A 186 -5.34 4.21 -3.29
C SER A 186 -4.12 4.32 -2.36
N THR A 187 -3.99 5.42 -1.59
CA THR A 187 -2.91 5.56 -0.60
C THR A 187 -3.09 4.60 0.58
N PHE A 188 -4.33 4.36 1.04
CA PHE A 188 -4.61 3.37 2.07
C PHE A 188 -4.21 1.96 1.63
N LEU A 189 -4.61 1.53 0.44
CA LEU A 189 -4.26 0.21 -0.10
C LEU A 189 -2.74 0.04 -0.22
N GLY A 190 -2.04 1.04 -0.76
CA GLY A 190 -0.58 1.02 -0.87
C GLY A 190 0.11 0.93 0.49
N TYR A 191 -0.35 1.70 1.47
CA TYR A 191 0.18 1.68 2.83
C TYR A 191 -0.03 0.31 3.50
N MET A 192 -1.22 -0.27 3.41
CA MET A 192 -1.52 -1.59 3.99
C MET A 192 -0.71 -2.70 3.33
N LEU A 193 -0.64 -2.74 2.00
CA LEU A 193 0.16 -3.73 1.29
C LEU A 193 1.64 -3.62 1.66
N ALA A 194 2.19 -2.40 1.75
CA ALA A 194 3.58 -2.18 2.13
C ALA A 194 3.88 -2.63 3.56
N THR A 195 3.08 -2.21 4.54
CA THR A 195 3.30 -2.55 5.95
C THR A 195 3.13 -4.05 6.21
N VAL A 196 2.08 -4.67 5.67
CA VAL A 196 1.83 -6.10 5.87
C VAL A 196 2.86 -6.97 5.13
N SER A 197 3.40 -6.50 3.99
CA SER A 197 4.51 -7.20 3.32
C SER A 197 5.74 -7.34 4.23
N ILE A 198 6.01 -6.34 5.06
CA ILE A 198 7.10 -6.37 6.05
C ILE A 198 6.73 -7.27 7.22
N MET A 199 5.51 -7.15 7.77
CA MET A 199 5.06 -7.96 8.91
C MET A 199 5.09 -9.46 8.64
N GLY A 200 4.60 -9.88 7.47
CA GLY A 200 4.36 -11.28 7.16
C GLY A 200 5.53 -11.99 6.48
N LEU A 201 6.18 -11.33 5.56
CA LEU A 201 7.05 -11.97 4.59
C LEU A 201 8.53 -11.74 4.85
N PHE A 202 8.93 -10.60 5.40
CA PHE A 202 10.35 -10.32 5.68
C PHE A 202 10.88 -10.99 6.96
N LYS A 203 10.02 -11.37 7.92
CA LYS A 203 10.47 -11.99 9.17
C LYS A 203 10.85 -13.47 9.06
N PHE A 204 10.30 -14.21 8.09
CA PHE A 204 10.45 -15.67 8.07
C PHE A 204 11.41 -16.22 7.02
N TYR A 205 11.53 -15.59 5.85
CA TYR A 205 12.37 -16.08 4.75
C TYR A 205 13.01 -14.91 4.01
N ALA A 206 14.26 -14.59 4.28
CA ALA A 206 14.89 -13.42 3.71
C ALA A 206 14.95 -13.43 2.17
N VAL A 207 15.11 -14.59 1.53
CA VAL A 207 15.14 -14.69 0.06
C VAL A 207 13.75 -14.69 -0.54
N ILE A 208 12.88 -15.60 -0.08
CA ILE A 208 11.51 -15.73 -0.58
C ILE A 208 10.67 -14.51 -0.16
N SER A 209 10.90 -14.02 1.05
CA SER A 209 10.19 -12.86 1.61
C SER A 209 10.49 -11.55 0.89
N PHE A 210 11.67 -11.39 0.30
CA PHE A 210 11.96 -10.22 -0.53
C PHE A 210 11.39 -10.37 -1.94
N ALA A 211 11.57 -11.55 -2.56
CA ALA A 211 11.12 -11.78 -3.93
C ALA A 211 9.58 -11.72 -4.07
N VAL A 212 8.85 -12.30 -3.12
CA VAL A 212 7.38 -12.35 -3.19
C VAL A 212 6.74 -10.96 -3.10
N PRO A 213 7.00 -10.10 -2.10
CA PRO A 213 6.48 -8.74 -2.09
C PRO A 213 6.91 -7.91 -3.31
N PHE A 214 8.17 -8.07 -3.75
CA PHE A 214 8.66 -7.37 -4.94
C PHE A 214 7.90 -7.78 -6.20
N LEU A 215 7.61 -9.07 -6.39
CA LEU A 215 6.84 -9.57 -7.53
C LEU A 215 5.36 -9.12 -7.43
N ILE A 216 4.76 -9.22 -6.25
CA ILE A 216 3.37 -8.81 -6.04
C ILE A 216 3.18 -7.30 -6.28
N LEU A 217 4.13 -6.49 -5.79
CA LEU A 217 4.10 -5.04 -5.91
C LEU A 217 4.90 -4.53 -7.12
N GLY A 218 5.41 -5.44 -7.96
CA GLY A 218 6.27 -5.11 -9.10
C GLY A 218 5.60 -4.17 -10.09
N LEU A 219 4.32 -4.38 -10.40
CA LEU A 219 3.60 -3.51 -11.32
C LEU A 219 3.50 -2.07 -10.80
N PRO A 220 3.04 -1.79 -9.56
CA PRO A 220 3.07 -0.45 -8.99
C PRO A 220 4.46 0.19 -8.96
N ILE A 221 5.48 -0.56 -8.57
CA ILE A 221 6.86 -0.07 -8.51
C ILE A 221 7.37 0.31 -9.91
N PHE A 222 7.14 -0.57 -10.90
CA PHE A 222 7.58 -0.35 -12.28
C PHE A 222 6.88 0.85 -12.93
N ASP A 223 5.58 1.00 -12.72
CA ASP A 223 4.82 2.15 -13.23
C ASP A 223 5.27 3.45 -12.58
N THR A 224 5.57 3.45 -11.28
CA THR A 224 6.11 4.61 -10.58
C THR A 224 7.48 5.00 -11.14
N ALA A 225 8.39 4.04 -11.32
CA ALA A 225 9.71 4.29 -11.89
C ALA A 225 9.60 4.87 -13.30
N ASN A 226 8.76 4.29 -14.17
CA ASN A 226 8.52 4.80 -15.51
C ASN A 226 7.90 6.20 -15.53
N ALA A 227 7.00 6.50 -14.59
CA ALA A 227 6.40 7.83 -14.46
C ALA A 227 7.46 8.86 -14.05
N ILE A 228 8.34 8.52 -13.11
CA ILE A 228 9.47 9.38 -12.68
C ILE A 228 10.44 9.61 -13.86
N ILE A 229 10.88 8.56 -14.53
CA ILE A 229 11.79 8.65 -15.67
C ILE A 229 11.21 9.55 -16.76
N ARG A 230 9.94 9.38 -17.12
CA ARG A 230 9.27 10.22 -18.13
C ARG A 230 9.18 11.69 -17.73
N ARG A 231 8.93 12.00 -16.43
CA ARG A 231 8.87 13.37 -15.93
C ARG A 231 10.26 14.02 -15.95
N VAL A 232 11.28 13.32 -15.49
CA VAL A 232 12.67 13.81 -15.51
C VAL A 232 13.13 14.02 -16.95
N ALA A 233 12.87 13.09 -17.86
CA ALA A 233 13.21 13.23 -19.28
C ALA A 233 12.46 14.37 -19.98
N ALA A 234 11.26 14.71 -19.52
CA ALA A 234 10.46 15.82 -20.04
C ALA A 234 10.77 17.18 -19.37
N GLY A 235 11.75 17.23 -18.45
CA GLY A 235 12.13 18.46 -17.73
C GLY A 235 11.05 18.97 -16.77
N ARG A 236 10.22 18.10 -16.24
CA ARG A 236 9.08 18.43 -15.36
C ARG A 236 9.22 17.81 -13.98
#